data_d32594b540a4f7d9311e2153ea0bdade
#
_entry.id   d32594b540a4f7d9311e2153ea0bdade
#
_cell.length_a   1.000
_cell.length_b   1.000
_cell.length_c   1.000
_cell.angle_alpha   90.00
_cell.angle_beta   90.00
_cell.angle_gamma   90.00
#
_symmetry.space_group_name_H-M   'P 1'
#
loop_
_entity.id
_entity.type
_entity.pdbx_description
1 polymer ?
#
loop_
_entity_poly.entity_id
_entity_poly.type
_entity_poly.pdbx_seq_one_letter_code
_entity_poly.pdbx_strand_id
1 'polypeptide(L)'
;MASSSSWRKPETKNRELIDVVFAWSISDVRNKDFYTNKVNKIPERFSSSTAYTKSFVDPLLEETHAELLSSMNGISRASTRGIMVRSEEKKDIKFPNYYLYSIYLEKKSRTENYEPEVGDLIVLTDVKPRCVDDLGPYVIASVQRVQNGDHATTKVISSEPIPFSWIQSHKRGKVMLFAVNLMNLTTNTRIWQALHSSLDGIKNMKMINKVLQTDSMSKERCSICSIEDTKKSDTLNLQEAMCNSNLNSSQETAVWSCITARECHHQESVNLIWGPPGTGKTKTVGCLLFALWKMKCCTLTCAPTNNAVLEVSKRFMSLVTGSLEYDTYGLGDIVVFGNGKRMKIDGFQELSQVFLENRVSVLADCLSPTTGWRSKAVQMIYLLKFPEAAYRSYLNEIETRDAMKEQVIKKQLSIKEFLTKGFNGLAKKLTDMVRNLYTHMPTSFVSLKLARTMMTVISLVQSIRDSVIQPFSVSEQTEITFTEFMVTKDFLQTVKEVLLVQAHKHTL
;
A
#
# COMPACT_ATOMS: atom_id res chain seq x y z
N MET A 1 45.37 -29.33 -21.67
CA MET A 1 44.16 -29.66 -22.42
C MET A 1 42.96 -29.37 -21.50
N ALA A 2 42.38 -28.19 -21.64
CA ALA A 2 41.27 -27.75 -20.84
C ALA A 2 39.98 -28.08 -21.63
N SER A 3 39.16 -28.93 -21.06
CA SER A 3 37.87 -29.33 -21.64
C SER A 3 36.87 -28.18 -21.44
N SER A 4 36.49 -27.55 -22.54
CA SER A 4 35.40 -26.61 -22.63
C SER A 4 34.06 -27.32 -22.35
N SER A 5 33.50 -27.17 -21.19
CA SER A 5 32.11 -27.57 -20.90
C SER A 5 31.16 -26.63 -21.60
N SER A 6 30.60 -27.10 -22.71
CA SER A 6 29.52 -26.40 -23.41
C SER A 6 28.25 -26.40 -22.52
N TRP A 7 27.96 -25.29 -21.90
CA TRP A 7 26.70 -25.08 -21.25
C TRP A 7 25.58 -25.03 -22.28
N ARG A 8 24.69 -26.01 -22.27
CA ARG A 8 23.47 -25.99 -23.07
C ARG A 8 22.61 -24.81 -22.57
N LYS A 9 22.36 -23.82 -23.44
CA LYS A 9 21.39 -22.77 -23.20
C LYS A 9 20.02 -23.42 -22.97
N PRO A 10 19.35 -23.20 -21.82
CA PRO A 10 17.99 -23.65 -21.65
C PRO A 10 17.05 -22.90 -22.59
N GLU A 11 16.05 -23.60 -23.10
CA GLU A 11 15.05 -23.08 -24.04
C GLU A 11 14.32 -21.87 -23.41
N THR A 12 14.13 -20.84 -24.22
CA THR A 12 13.77 -19.46 -23.87
C THR A 12 12.36 -19.23 -23.34
N LYS A 13 11.58 -20.26 -23.03
CA LYS A 13 10.15 -20.12 -22.73
C LYS A 13 9.79 -19.69 -21.29
N ASN A 14 10.69 -19.81 -20.30
CA ASN A 14 10.40 -19.50 -18.88
C ASN A 14 11.56 -18.82 -18.13
N ARG A 15 12.40 -18.02 -18.81
CA ARG A 15 13.52 -17.36 -18.16
C ARG A 15 13.04 -16.11 -17.40
N GLU A 16 13.29 -16.06 -16.09
CA GLU A 16 13.00 -14.88 -15.27
C GLU A 16 14.08 -13.80 -15.45
N LEU A 17 13.77 -12.53 -15.15
CA LEU A 17 14.76 -11.45 -15.21
C LEU A 17 15.99 -11.73 -14.36
N ILE A 18 15.77 -12.32 -13.18
CA ILE A 18 16.85 -12.66 -12.25
C ILE A 18 17.85 -13.66 -12.85
N ASP A 19 17.39 -14.59 -13.73
CA ASP A 19 18.28 -15.52 -14.44
C ASP A 19 19.24 -14.77 -15.39
N VAL A 20 18.74 -13.69 -15.99
CA VAL A 20 19.56 -12.85 -16.89
C VAL A 20 20.57 -12.06 -16.09
N VAL A 21 20.14 -11.47 -15.00
CA VAL A 21 21.00 -10.66 -14.11
C VAL A 21 22.09 -11.50 -13.47
N PHE A 22 21.76 -12.70 -12.98
CA PHE A 22 22.73 -13.63 -12.40
C PHE A 22 23.74 -14.20 -13.43
N ALA A 23 23.42 -14.16 -14.71
CA ALA A 23 24.33 -14.57 -15.77
C ALA A 23 25.38 -13.49 -16.14
N TRP A 24 25.23 -12.26 -15.67
CA TRP A 24 26.22 -11.22 -15.90
C TRP A 24 27.41 -11.36 -14.95
N SER A 25 28.62 -11.38 -15.51
CA SER A 25 29.85 -11.25 -14.74
C SER A 25 30.10 -9.80 -14.33
N ILE A 26 30.99 -9.56 -13.38
CA ILE A 26 31.43 -8.17 -13.05
C ILE A 26 31.98 -7.45 -14.27
N SER A 27 32.74 -8.16 -15.13
CA SER A 27 33.27 -7.58 -16.37
C SER A 27 32.14 -7.16 -17.32
N ASP A 28 31.06 -7.94 -17.43
CA ASP A 28 29.90 -7.59 -18.23
C ASP A 28 29.20 -6.34 -17.66
N VAL A 29 29.00 -6.28 -16.33
CA VAL A 29 28.37 -5.13 -15.67
C VAL A 29 29.22 -3.86 -15.78
N ARG A 30 30.56 -3.98 -15.71
CA ARG A 30 31.49 -2.82 -15.88
C ARG A 30 31.62 -2.36 -17.31
N ASN A 31 31.24 -3.17 -18.30
CA ASN A 31 31.28 -2.83 -19.69
C ASN A 31 30.11 -1.90 -20.06
N LYS A 32 30.40 -0.60 -20.23
CA LYS A 32 29.39 0.41 -20.60
C LYS A 32 28.73 0.13 -21.95
N ASP A 33 29.45 -0.56 -22.84
CA ASP A 33 29.00 -0.85 -24.19
C ASP A 33 28.36 -2.22 -24.35
N PHE A 34 28.07 -2.93 -23.21
CA PHE A 34 27.56 -4.30 -23.22
C PHE A 34 26.27 -4.47 -24.02
N TYR A 35 25.42 -3.45 -24.03
CA TYR A 35 24.15 -3.42 -24.75
C TYR A 35 24.13 -2.54 -25.99
N THR A 36 25.20 -1.76 -26.28
CA THR A 36 25.25 -0.75 -27.37
C THR A 36 24.83 -1.30 -28.74
N ASN A 37 25.20 -2.56 -29.03
CA ASN A 37 24.87 -3.21 -30.30
C ASN A 37 23.66 -4.18 -30.20
N LYS A 38 23.03 -4.28 -29.06
CA LYS A 38 21.89 -5.20 -28.83
C LYS A 38 20.58 -4.46 -28.85
N VAL A 39 20.57 -3.20 -28.42
CA VAL A 39 19.38 -2.36 -28.33
C VAL A 39 19.14 -1.64 -29.65
N ASN A 40 17.99 -1.89 -30.23
CA ASN A 40 17.52 -1.19 -31.41
C ASN A 40 16.57 -0.04 -31.02
N LYS A 41 16.54 1.01 -31.83
CA LYS A 41 15.54 2.07 -31.66
C LYS A 41 14.15 1.48 -31.72
N ILE A 42 13.32 1.80 -30.74
CA ILE A 42 11.91 1.36 -30.69
C ILE A 42 11.20 1.92 -31.94
N PRO A 43 10.55 1.07 -32.75
CA PRO A 43 9.84 1.51 -33.94
C PRO A 43 8.68 2.47 -33.62
N GLU A 44 8.37 3.36 -34.53
CA GLU A 44 7.19 4.24 -34.41
C GLU A 44 5.88 3.49 -34.69
N ARG A 45 5.96 2.38 -35.45
CA ARG A 45 4.82 1.53 -35.83
C ARG A 45 5.21 0.07 -35.65
N PHE A 46 4.22 -0.74 -35.31
CA PHE A 46 4.43 -2.17 -35.03
C PHE A 46 3.49 -3.02 -35.90
N SER A 47 4.04 -4.12 -36.42
CA SER A 47 3.27 -5.09 -37.22
C SER A 47 2.37 -5.99 -36.38
N SER A 48 2.65 -6.12 -35.07
CA SER A 48 1.90 -6.94 -34.15
C SER A 48 2.17 -6.55 -32.70
N SER A 49 1.26 -6.96 -31.81
CA SER A 49 1.46 -6.83 -30.34
C SER A 49 2.69 -7.58 -29.84
N THR A 50 3.03 -8.70 -30.45
CA THR A 50 4.27 -9.45 -30.14
C THR A 50 5.52 -8.65 -30.56
N ALA A 51 5.51 -8.00 -31.73
CA ALA A 51 6.59 -7.11 -32.15
C ALA A 51 6.75 -5.94 -31.19
N TYR A 52 5.62 -5.38 -30.73
CA TYR A 52 5.59 -4.31 -29.72
C TYR A 52 6.26 -4.77 -28.41
N THR A 53 5.79 -5.84 -27.78
CA THR A 53 6.35 -6.30 -26.50
C THR A 53 7.83 -6.67 -26.61
N LYS A 54 8.25 -7.35 -27.69
CA LYS A 54 9.64 -7.74 -27.92
C LYS A 54 10.58 -6.52 -28.06
N SER A 55 10.10 -5.39 -28.64
CA SER A 55 10.92 -4.20 -28.84
C SER A 55 11.37 -3.54 -27.53
N PHE A 56 10.72 -3.83 -26.40
CA PHE A 56 11.05 -3.28 -25.08
C PHE A 56 11.93 -4.21 -24.22
N VAL A 57 12.19 -5.45 -24.66
CA VAL A 57 12.96 -6.40 -23.85
C VAL A 57 14.42 -5.96 -23.71
N ASP A 58 15.10 -5.70 -24.81
CA ASP A 58 16.51 -5.28 -24.79
C ASP A 58 16.69 -3.90 -24.13
N PRO A 59 15.85 -2.88 -24.38
CA PRO A 59 15.86 -1.63 -23.61
C PRO A 59 15.71 -1.80 -22.11
N LEU A 60 14.83 -2.72 -21.63
CA LEU A 60 14.68 -3.01 -20.21
C LEU A 60 15.95 -3.61 -19.62
N LEU A 61 16.61 -4.51 -20.36
CA LEU A 61 17.87 -5.11 -19.95
C LEU A 61 19.01 -4.08 -19.90
N GLU A 62 19.08 -3.18 -20.87
CA GLU A 62 20.04 -2.08 -20.88
C GLU A 62 19.83 -1.15 -19.68
N GLU A 63 18.59 -0.75 -19.41
CA GLU A 63 18.26 0.09 -18.25
C GLU A 63 18.63 -0.60 -16.93
N THR A 64 18.30 -1.88 -16.80
CA THR A 64 18.67 -2.69 -15.62
C THR A 64 20.18 -2.79 -15.45
N HIS A 65 20.90 -3.00 -16.55
CA HIS A 65 22.37 -3.05 -16.56
C HIS A 65 23.00 -1.70 -16.18
N ALA A 66 22.50 -0.60 -16.76
CA ALA A 66 22.98 0.75 -16.48
C ALA A 66 22.76 1.15 -15.00
N GLU A 67 21.62 0.80 -14.43
CA GLU A 67 21.32 1.01 -13.00
C GLU A 67 22.29 0.21 -12.12
N LEU A 68 22.53 -1.06 -12.46
CA LEU A 68 23.46 -1.92 -11.74
C LEU A 68 24.89 -1.39 -11.81
N LEU A 69 25.36 -0.97 -13.01
CA LEU A 69 26.66 -0.33 -13.21
C LEU A 69 26.81 0.95 -12.38
N SER A 70 25.76 1.78 -12.35
CA SER A 70 25.74 3.00 -11.54
C SER A 70 25.86 2.70 -10.06
N SER A 71 25.15 1.68 -9.58
CA SER A 71 25.21 1.24 -8.18
C SER A 71 26.56 0.67 -7.79
N MET A 72 27.17 -0.10 -8.69
CA MET A 72 28.55 -0.62 -8.47
C MET A 72 29.59 0.50 -8.42
N ASN A 73 29.49 1.49 -9.28
CA ASN A 73 30.39 2.66 -9.25
C ASN A 73 30.21 3.49 -7.96
N GLY A 74 29.03 3.46 -7.36
CA GLY A 74 28.70 4.12 -6.11
C GLY A 74 28.85 3.24 -4.86
N ILE A 75 29.49 2.09 -4.92
CA ILE A 75 29.48 1.06 -3.88
C ILE A 75 30.00 1.55 -2.52
N SER A 76 30.94 2.49 -2.49
CA SER A 76 31.43 3.11 -1.25
C SER A 76 30.36 3.83 -0.45
N ARG A 77 29.27 4.24 -1.10
CA ARG A 77 28.11 4.92 -0.52
C ARG A 77 26.91 3.99 -0.37
N ALA A 78 27.02 2.75 -0.83
CA ALA A 78 25.93 1.79 -0.79
C ALA A 78 25.53 1.48 0.66
N SER A 79 24.26 1.26 0.90
CA SER A 79 23.76 0.82 2.19
C SER A 79 24.27 -0.58 2.50
N THR A 80 24.98 -0.72 3.61
CA THR A 80 25.62 -1.98 4.03
C THR A 80 25.13 -2.42 5.39
N ARG A 81 25.19 -3.73 5.66
CA ARG A 81 24.94 -4.30 6.99
C ARG A 81 25.67 -5.59 7.20
N GLY A 82 26.19 -5.79 8.43
CA GLY A 82 26.70 -7.07 8.89
C GLY A 82 25.55 -8.07 9.02
N ILE A 83 25.78 -9.28 8.51
CA ILE A 83 24.80 -10.36 8.49
C ILE A 83 25.42 -11.68 8.93
N MET A 84 24.61 -12.53 9.54
CA MET A 84 24.92 -13.94 9.71
C MET A 84 24.18 -14.74 8.65
N VAL A 85 24.87 -15.66 7.99
CA VAL A 85 24.28 -16.51 6.95
C VAL A 85 24.17 -17.94 7.44
N ARG A 86 23.03 -18.57 7.15
CA ARG A 86 22.79 -20.00 7.34
C ARG A 86 22.32 -20.61 6.02
N SER A 87 23.00 -21.68 5.60
CA SER A 87 22.56 -22.46 4.44
C SER A 87 21.27 -23.21 4.78
N GLU A 88 20.33 -23.25 3.87
CA GLU A 88 19.15 -24.10 3.95
C GLU A 88 19.44 -25.40 3.20
N GLU A 89 19.38 -26.53 3.91
CA GLU A 89 19.71 -27.86 3.36
C GLU A 89 18.69 -28.37 2.31
N LYS A 90 17.48 -27.79 2.27
CA LYS A 90 16.43 -28.18 1.33
C LYS A 90 16.39 -27.22 0.15
N LYS A 91 16.55 -27.77 -1.06
CA LYS A 91 16.25 -27.04 -2.31
C LYS A 91 14.78 -26.64 -2.27
N ASP A 92 14.50 -25.35 -2.44
CA ASP A 92 13.13 -24.85 -2.56
C ASP A 92 12.56 -25.32 -3.90
N ILE A 93 11.33 -25.88 -3.87
CA ILE A 93 10.62 -26.35 -5.08
C ILE A 93 10.44 -25.20 -6.09
N LYS A 94 10.36 -23.94 -5.60
CA LYS A 94 10.22 -22.75 -6.46
C LYS A 94 11.51 -22.32 -7.14
N PHE A 95 12.68 -22.69 -6.58
CA PHE A 95 13.98 -22.22 -7.06
C PHE A 95 14.98 -23.38 -7.20
N PRO A 96 14.71 -24.39 -8.07
CA PRO A 96 15.51 -25.60 -8.15
C PRO A 96 16.96 -25.36 -8.61
N ASN A 97 17.23 -24.26 -9.28
CA ASN A 97 18.53 -23.91 -9.86
C ASN A 97 19.36 -22.95 -8.99
N TYR A 98 18.89 -22.58 -7.80
CA TYR A 98 19.52 -21.59 -6.93
C TYR A 98 19.85 -22.16 -5.57
N TYR A 99 20.84 -21.53 -4.93
CA TYR A 99 21.19 -21.78 -3.54
C TYR A 99 20.33 -20.88 -2.66
N LEU A 100 19.65 -21.47 -1.69
CA LEU A 100 18.78 -20.77 -0.74
C LEU A 100 19.51 -20.57 0.59
N TYR A 101 19.52 -19.33 1.08
CA TYR A 101 20.11 -18.97 2.35
C TYR A 101 19.12 -18.18 3.20
N SER A 102 19.22 -18.39 4.53
CA SER A 102 18.60 -17.52 5.52
C SER A 102 19.67 -16.57 6.07
N ILE A 103 19.42 -15.27 5.97
CA ILE A 103 20.27 -14.24 6.55
C ILE A 103 19.62 -13.62 7.79
N TYR A 104 20.43 -13.38 8.79
CA TYR A 104 20.04 -12.74 10.05
C TYR A 104 20.81 -11.45 10.18
N LEU A 105 20.12 -10.35 10.46
CA LEU A 105 20.74 -9.05 10.58
C LEU A 105 21.44 -8.92 11.93
N GLU A 106 22.66 -8.39 11.95
CA GLU A 106 23.30 -7.97 13.18
C GLU A 106 22.63 -6.76 13.81
N LYS A 107 22.90 -6.54 15.10
CA LYS A 107 22.44 -5.32 15.79
C LYS A 107 22.95 -4.09 15.04
N LYS A 108 22.04 -3.15 14.79
CA LYS A 108 22.31 -1.95 14.01
C LYS A 108 23.46 -1.14 14.61
N SER A 109 24.54 -0.99 13.84
CA SER A 109 25.63 -0.07 14.17
C SER A 109 25.30 1.33 13.63
N ARG A 110 25.96 2.38 14.15
CA ARG A 110 25.72 3.78 13.71
C ARG A 110 26.05 4.01 12.22
N THR A 111 26.86 3.16 11.62
CA THR A 111 27.32 3.27 10.22
C THR A 111 26.61 2.30 9.27
N GLU A 112 25.71 1.45 9.77
CA GLU A 112 25.04 0.41 9.02
C GLU A 112 23.55 0.72 8.92
N ASN A 113 23.08 0.98 7.71
CA ASN A 113 21.74 1.48 7.45
C ASN A 113 20.92 0.61 6.47
N TYR A 114 21.47 -0.54 6.02
CA TYR A 114 20.72 -1.42 5.14
C TYR A 114 19.62 -2.17 5.88
N GLU A 115 18.41 -2.11 5.37
CA GLU A 115 17.26 -2.92 5.76
C GLU A 115 16.76 -3.66 4.51
N PRO A 116 16.79 -5.02 4.48
CA PRO A 116 16.40 -5.79 3.32
C PRO A 116 14.93 -5.55 2.94
N GLU A 117 14.70 -5.35 1.65
CA GLU A 117 13.36 -5.34 1.04
C GLU A 117 13.25 -6.47 0.00
N VAL A 118 12.06 -7.00 -0.19
CA VAL A 118 11.82 -8.03 -1.23
C VAL A 118 12.17 -7.46 -2.61
N GLY A 119 12.90 -8.25 -3.40
CA GLY A 119 13.40 -7.83 -4.72
C GLY A 119 14.74 -7.11 -4.70
N ASP A 120 15.34 -6.86 -3.53
CA ASP A 120 16.70 -6.32 -3.47
C ASP A 120 17.70 -7.28 -4.10
N LEU A 121 18.58 -6.74 -4.91
CA LEU A 121 19.80 -7.37 -5.40
C LEU A 121 20.94 -6.91 -4.51
N ILE A 122 21.58 -7.85 -3.83
CA ILE A 122 22.65 -7.59 -2.85
C ILE A 122 23.92 -8.32 -3.24
N VAL A 123 25.05 -7.77 -2.85
CA VAL A 123 26.34 -8.48 -2.84
C VAL A 123 26.61 -8.96 -1.43
N LEU A 124 26.95 -10.23 -1.31
CA LEU A 124 27.52 -10.83 -0.09
C LEU A 124 29.04 -10.86 -0.22
N THR A 125 29.74 -10.34 0.78
CA THR A 125 31.22 -10.28 0.82
C THR A 125 31.71 -10.43 2.26
N ASP A 126 32.91 -10.93 2.43
CA ASP A 126 33.58 -11.08 3.74
C ASP A 126 34.22 -9.78 4.24
N VAL A 127 34.43 -8.81 3.34
CA VAL A 127 35.01 -7.49 3.67
C VAL A 127 34.00 -6.39 3.31
N LYS A 128 33.90 -5.35 4.17
CA LYS A 128 33.11 -4.16 3.84
C LYS A 128 33.76 -3.39 2.70
N PRO A 129 33.16 -3.33 1.49
CA PRO A 129 33.80 -2.77 0.31
C PRO A 129 33.90 -1.25 0.41
N ARG A 130 35.04 -0.69 -0.03
CA ARG A 130 35.29 0.75 -0.22
C ARG A 130 35.28 1.12 -1.69
N CYS A 131 35.58 0.16 -2.56
CA CYS A 131 35.54 0.29 -4.00
C CYS A 131 35.10 -1.03 -4.64
N VAL A 132 34.88 -1.02 -5.96
CA VAL A 132 34.44 -2.24 -6.69
C VAL A 132 35.50 -3.34 -6.65
N ASP A 133 36.77 -2.97 -6.59
CA ASP A 133 37.87 -3.95 -6.58
C ASP A 133 37.98 -4.71 -5.25
N ASP A 134 37.38 -4.20 -4.16
CA ASP A 134 37.23 -4.89 -2.88
C ASP A 134 36.17 -6.02 -2.91
N LEU A 135 35.41 -6.16 -4.00
CA LEU A 135 34.36 -7.16 -4.13
C LEU A 135 34.86 -8.56 -4.54
N GLY A 136 36.11 -8.86 -4.43
CA GLY A 136 36.62 -10.20 -4.75
C GLY A 136 37.11 -10.94 -3.51
N PRO A 137 36.56 -12.09 -3.15
CA PRO A 137 35.42 -12.80 -3.73
C PRO A 137 34.06 -12.25 -3.31
N TYR A 138 33.03 -12.48 -4.11
CA TYR A 138 31.66 -12.02 -3.84
C TYR A 138 30.64 -13.06 -4.28
N VAL A 139 29.42 -12.94 -3.73
CA VAL A 139 28.26 -13.71 -4.17
C VAL A 139 27.08 -12.74 -4.37
N ILE A 140 26.50 -12.75 -5.57
CA ILE A 140 25.29 -11.96 -5.83
C ILE A 140 24.07 -12.76 -5.36
N ALA A 141 23.21 -12.11 -4.59
CA ALA A 141 21.98 -12.70 -4.09
C ALA A 141 20.78 -11.78 -4.25
N SER A 142 19.60 -12.36 -4.34
CA SER A 142 18.34 -11.61 -4.38
C SER A 142 17.46 -11.95 -3.19
N VAL A 143 16.88 -10.92 -2.57
CA VAL A 143 15.99 -11.03 -1.40
C VAL A 143 14.61 -11.50 -1.87
N GLN A 144 14.17 -12.66 -1.39
CA GLN A 144 12.89 -13.27 -1.74
C GLN A 144 11.81 -13.05 -0.71
N ARG A 145 12.18 -13.06 0.57
CA ARG A 145 11.22 -12.92 1.66
C ARG A 145 11.87 -12.27 2.88
N VAL A 146 11.16 -11.33 3.49
CA VAL A 146 11.53 -10.72 4.77
C VAL A 146 10.47 -11.10 5.80
N GLN A 147 10.89 -11.69 6.91
CA GLN A 147 10.04 -11.99 8.07
C GLN A 147 10.43 -11.05 9.20
N ASN A 148 9.46 -10.26 9.68
CA ASN A 148 9.62 -9.38 10.83
C ASN A 148 9.16 -10.10 12.10
N GLY A 149 9.81 -9.85 13.24
CA GLY A 149 9.49 -10.43 14.54
C GLY A 149 10.76 -10.58 15.41
N ASP A 150 10.63 -11.23 16.57
CA ASP A 150 11.73 -11.45 17.53
C ASP A 150 12.92 -12.21 16.92
N HIS A 151 12.71 -12.94 15.83
CA HIS A 151 13.73 -13.61 15.03
C HIS A 151 13.61 -13.19 13.55
N ALA A 152 13.81 -11.88 13.29
CA ALA A 152 13.78 -11.35 11.93
C ALA A 152 14.71 -12.14 11.01
N THR A 153 14.14 -12.82 10.00
CA THR A 153 14.87 -13.67 9.07
C THR A 153 14.57 -13.23 7.64
N THR A 154 15.61 -13.06 6.84
CA THR A 154 15.48 -12.73 5.42
C THR A 154 15.94 -13.91 4.58
N LYS A 155 15.11 -14.37 3.66
CA LYS A 155 15.46 -15.43 2.70
C LYS A 155 16.01 -14.82 1.41
N VAL A 156 17.16 -15.33 0.98
CA VAL A 156 17.82 -14.90 -0.26
C VAL A 156 18.16 -16.10 -1.12
N ILE A 157 18.14 -15.89 -2.44
CA ILE A 157 18.62 -16.86 -3.44
C ILE A 157 19.89 -16.34 -4.09
N SER A 158 20.75 -17.26 -4.53
CA SER A 158 22.00 -16.96 -5.22
C SER A 158 22.23 -17.98 -6.33
N SER A 159 22.85 -17.55 -7.44
CA SER A 159 23.27 -18.45 -8.53
C SER A 159 24.50 -19.29 -8.19
N GLU A 160 25.34 -18.79 -7.26
CA GLU A 160 26.58 -19.43 -6.85
C GLU A 160 26.54 -19.77 -5.36
N PRO A 161 27.24 -20.83 -4.94
CA PRO A 161 27.34 -21.16 -3.53
C PRO A 161 28.24 -20.15 -2.81
N ILE A 162 27.93 -19.90 -1.54
CA ILE A 162 28.83 -19.13 -0.68
C ILE A 162 30.16 -19.92 -0.55
N PRO A 163 31.34 -19.27 -0.76
CA PRO A 163 32.63 -19.92 -0.71
C PRO A 163 32.87 -20.68 0.59
N PHE A 164 33.35 -21.92 0.48
CA PHE A 164 33.60 -22.78 1.64
C PHE A 164 34.63 -22.19 2.60
N SER A 165 35.59 -21.41 2.07
CA SER A 165 36.59 -20.70 2.86
C SER A 165 35.97 -19.71 3.86
N TRP A 166 34.84 -19.09 3.53
CA TRP A 166 34.13 -18.20 4.43
C TRP A 166 33.45 -18.96 5.58
N ILE A 167 33.04 -20.21 5.33
CA ILE A 167 32.36 -21.07 6.31
C ILE A 167 33.36 -21.61 7.35
N GLN A 168 34.58 -21.94 6.93
CA GLN A 168 35.59 -22.52 7.79
C GLN A 168 36.23 -21.50 8.78
N SER A 169 36.24 -20.22 8.47
CA SER A 169 36.89 -19.20 9.30
C SER A 169 36.19 -18.94 10.63
N HIS A 170 34.96 -19.47 10.85
CA HIS A 170 34.17 -19.19 12.05
C HIS A 170 33.76 -20.47 12.81
N LYS A 171 34.19 -20.56 14.06
CA LYS A 171 33.77 -21.60 15.00
C LYS A 171 32.26 -21.54 15.22
N ARG A 172 31.51 -22.64 14.94
CA ARG A 172 30.07 -22.86 15.14
C ARG A 172 29.17 -22.75 13.90
N GLY A 173 29.67 -22.85 12.66
CA GLY A 173 28.81 -22.91 11.47
C GLY A 173 28.00 -21.64 11.14
N LYS A 174 28.34 -20.51 11.77
CA LYS A 174 27.78 -19.18 11.46
C LYS A 174 28.81 -18.39 10.68
N VAL A 175 28.45 -17.97 9.49
CA VAL A 175 29.30 -17.13 8.63
C VAL A 175 28.90 -15.69 8.80
N MET A 176 29.85 -14.83 9.15
CA MET A 176 29.67 -13.39 9.26
C MET A 176 30.09 -12.75 7.94
N LEU A 177 29.16 -12.08 7.29
CA LEU A 177 29.37 -11.40 6.01
C LEU A 177 28.78 -9.98 6.04
N PHE A 178 29.07 -9.21 5.01
CA PHE A 178 28.41 -7.94 4.74
C PHE A 178 27.43 -8.12 3.58
N ALA A 179 26.20 -7.66 3.76
CA ALA A 179 25.24 -7.47 2.67
C ALA A 179 25.32 -6.01 2.19
N VAL A 180 25.59 -5.83 0.93
CA VAL A 180 25.68 -4.53 0.26
C VAL A 180 24.52 -4.42 -0.72
N ASN A 181 23.64 -3.45 -0.51
CA ASN A 181 22.52 -3.23 -1.42
C ASN A 181 22.99 -2.58 -2.71
N LEU A 182 22.66 -3.20 -3.85
CA LEU A 182 22.93 -2.65 -5.17
C LEU A 182 21.71 -1.92 -5.72
N MET A 183 20.61 -2.63 -5.92
CA MET A 183 19.36 -2.08 -6.46
C MET A 183 18.16 -2.96 -6.08
N ASN A 184 16.96 -2.49 -6.35
CA ASN A 184 15.75 -3.29 -6.17
C ASN A 184 15.13 -3.63 -7.53
N LEU A 185 15.07 -4.91 -7.85
CA LEU A 185 14.59 -5.43 -9.14
C LEU A 185 13.07 -5.54 -9.26
N THR A 186 12.30 -5.19 -8.24
CA THR A 186 10.85 -5.43 -8.24
C THR A 186 10.14 -4.81 -9.43
N THR A 187 10.47 -3.55 -9.76
CA THR A 187 9.85 -2.85 -10.90
C THR A 187 10.26 -3.50 -12.22
N ASN A 188 11.55 -3.74 -12.42
CA ASN A 188 12.09 -4.33 -13.65
C ASN A 188 11.55 -5.75 -13.85
N THR A 189 11.42 -6.55 -12.77
CA THR A 189 10.81 -7.88 -12.80
C THR A 189 9.34 -7.83 -13.22
N ARG A 190 8.56 -6.88 -12.72
CA ARG A 190 7.16 -6.71 -13.11
C ARG A 190 7.01 -6.31 -14.59
N ILE A 191 7.86 -5.43 -15.07
CA ILE A 191 7.90 -5.06 -16.50
C ILE A 191 8.29 -6.28 -17.34
N TRP A 192 9.33 -7.02 -16.93
CA TRP A 192 9.75 -8.26 -17.58
C TRP A 192 8.61 -9.27 -17.69
N GLN A 193 7.91 -9.52 -16.59
CA GLN A 193 6.74 -10.40 -16.55
C GLN A 193 5.63 -9.94 -17.49
N ALA A 194 5.35 -8.62 -17.53
CA ALA A 194 4.36 -8.06 -18.45
C ALA A 194 4.76 -8.23 -19.92
N LEU A 195 6.04 -8.08 -20.26
CA LEU A 195 6.54 -8.26 -21.62
C LEU A 195 6.57 -9.73 -22.08
N HIS A 196 6.69 -10.67 -21.13
CA HIS A 196 6.80 -12.12 -21.40
C HIS A 196 5.50 -12.89 -21.09
N SER A 197 4.48 -12.23 -20.54
CA SER A 197 3.19 -12.90 -20.34
C SER A 197 2.60 -13.31 -21.69
N SER A 198 2.07 -14.54 -21.76
CA SER A 198 1.44 -15.04 -22.98
C SER A 198 0.28 -14.12 -23.36
N LEU A 199 0.32 -13.58 -24.57
CA LEU A 199 -0.63 -12.60 -25.08
C LEU A 199 -2.06 -13.14 -25.13
N ASP A 200 -2.24 -14.45 -25.22
CA ASP A 200 -3.54 -15.12 -25.32
C ASP A 200 -4.39 -15.07 -24.03
N GLY A 201 -3.77 -14.76 -22.90
CA GLY A 201 -4.44 -14.64 -21.58
C GLY A 201 -4.66 -13.22 -21.10
N ILE A 202 -4.16 -12.20 -21.79
CA ILE A 202 -4.23 -10.80 -21.34
C ILE A 202 -5.57 -10.18 -21.73
N LYS A 203 -6.42 -9.93 -20.74
CA LYS A 203 -7.72 -9.26 -20.92
C LYS A 203 -7.64 -7.91 -21.65
N ASN A 204 -6.47 -7.23 -21.57
CA ASN A 204 -6.25 -5.91 -22.15
C ASN A 204 -5.66 -5.92 -23.58
N MET A 205 -5.54 -7.08 -24.21
CA MET A 205 -5.02 -7.18 -25.59
C MET A 205 -5.83 -6.38 -26.61
N LYS A 206 -7.15 -6.29 -26.42
CA LYS A 206 -8.00 -5.46 -27.28
C LYS A 206 -7.57 -4.00 -27.25
N MET A 207 -7.25 -3.46 -26.06
CA MET A 207 -6.77 -2.09 -25.90
C MET A 207 -5.41 -1.88 -26.56
N ILE A 208 -4.45 -2.80 -26.34
CA ILE A 208 -3.12 -2.74 -26.95
C ILE A 208 -3.25 -2.80 -28.48
N ASN A 209 -4.02 -3.74 -29.02
CA ASN A 209 -4.27 -3.84 -30.46
C ASN A 209 -4.89 -2.55 -31.01
N LYS A 210 -5.83 -1.92 -30.30
CA LYS A 210 -6.41 -0.65 -30.73
C LYS A 210 -5.39 0.49 -30.77
N VAL A 211 -4.49 0.56 -29.79
CA VAL A 211 -3.39 1.55 -29.78
C VAL A 211 -2.40 1.32 -30.94
N LEU A 212 -2.17 0.05 -31.29
CA LEU A 212 -1.21 -0.33 -32.35
C LEU A 212 -1.81 -0.30 -33.77
N GLN A 213 -3.14 -0.21 -33.91
CA GLN A 213 -3.79 -0.13 -35.21
C GLN A 213 -3.34 1.14 -35.94
N THR A 214 -2.77 0.95 -37.13
CA THR A 214 -2.24 2.03 -37.97
C THR A 214 -3.30 2.66 -38.87
N ASP A 215 -4.44 1.99 -39.03
CA ASP A 215 -5.51 2.51 -39.86
C ASP A 215 -6.21 3.65 -39.12
N SER A 216 -6.23 4.79 -39.77
CA SER A 216 -7.02 5.96 -39.40
C SER A 216 -8.50 5.60 -39.48
N MET A 217 -8.95 4.76 -38.55
CA MET A 217 -10.39 4.58 -38.34
C MET A 217 -10.92 5.97 -38.01
N SER A 218 -11.74 6.47 -38.89
CA SER A 218 -12.54 7.65 -38.74
C SER A 218 -13.03 7.77 -37.30
N LYS A 219 -13.07 9.00 -36.79
CA LYS A 219 -13.73 9.36 -35.52
C LYS A 219 -15.24 9.08 -35.60
N GLU A 220 -15.62 7.90 -36.02
CA GLU A 220 -17.03 7.51 -36.02
C GLU A 220 -17.46 7.33 -34.56
N ARG A 221 -18.25 8.29 -34.12
CA ARG A 221 -19.03 8.12 -32.90
C ARG A 221 -19.77 6.79 -33.01
N CYS A 222 -19.82 6.04 -31.94
CA CYS A 222 -20.60 4.80 -31.91
C CYS A 222 -22.01 5.09 -32.39
N SER A 223 -22.40 4.51 -33.54
CA SER A 223 -23.72 4.72 -34.15
C SER A 223 -24.85 4.32 -33.20
N ILE A 224 -24.60 3.35 -32.32
CA ILE A 224 -25.57 2.85 -31.33
C ILE A 224 -25.77 3.88 -30.20
N CYS A 225 -24.69 4.42 -29.64
CA CYS A 225 -24.77 5.43 -28.58
C CYS A 225 -25.32 6.79 -29.05
N SER A 226 -25.31 7.05 -30.36
CA SER A 226 -25.89 8.27 -30.96
C SER A 226 -27.41 8.26 -30.94
N ILE A 227 -28.02 7.10 -30.75
CA ILE A 227 -29.48 6.90 -30.79
C ILE A 227 -30.08 6.89 -29.37
N GLU A 228 -29.29 6.54 -28.37
CA GLU A 228 -29.73 6.53 -26.97
C GLU A 228 -29.56 7.93 -26.37
N ASP A 229 -30.67 8.65 -26.14
CA ASP A 229 -30.70 9.91 -25.37
C ASP A 229 -30.11 9.67 -23.97
N THR A 230 -28.90 10.14 -23.76
CA THR A 230 -28.20 10.08 -22.45
C THR A 230 -29.04 10.79 -21.40
N LYS A 231 -29.30 10.10 -20.30
CA LYS A 231 -30.01 10.63 -19.13
C LYS A 231 -29.30 11.89 -18.61
N LYS A 232 -29.88 13.05 -18.90
CA LYS A 232 -29.37 14.40 -18.61
C LYS A 232 -29.26 14.75 -17.10
N SER A 233 -29.69 13.86 -16.19
CA SER A 233 -29.81 14.18 -14.77
C SER A 233 -28.46 14.27 -14.06
N ASP A 234 -27.47 13.39 -14.38
CA ASP A 234 -26.19 13.37 -13.66
C ASP A 234 -25.20 14.42 -14.18
N THR A 235 -25.45 14.96 -15.38
CA THR A 235 -24.58 15.98 -16.01
C THR A 235 -24.66 17.35 -15.33
N LEU A 236 -25.80 17.74 -14.76
CA LEU A 236 -25.98 19.05 -14.12
C LEU A 236 -25.13 19.17 -12.83
N ASN A 237 -25.13 18.15 -11.98
CA ASN A 237 -24.32 18.12 -10.76
C ASN A 237 -22.81 18.09 -11.05
N LEU A 238 -22.42 17.45 -12.16
CA LEU A 238 -21.02 17.41 -12.61
C LEU A 238 -20.59 18.76 -13.20
N GLN A 239 -21.47 19.45 -13.91
CA GLN A 239 -21.21 20.75 -14.51
C GLN A 239 -20.95 21.80 -13.45
N GLU A 240 -21.73 21.80 -12.38
CA GLU A 240 -21.56 22.68 -11.22
C GLU A 240 -20.23 22.40 -10.47
N ALA A 241 -19.89 21.12 -10.27
CA ALA A 241 -18.64 20.70 -9.68
C ALA A 241 -17.41 21.05 -10.54
N MET A 242 -17.54 21.07 -11.87
CA MET A 242 -16.49 21.44 -12.81
C MET A 242 -16.30 22.95 -12.92
N CYS A 243 -17.37 23.74 -12.84
CA CYS A 243 -17.31 25.22 -12.82
C CYS A 243 -16.43 25.75 -11.71
N ASN A 244 -16.47 25.11 -10.53
CA ASN A 244 -15.64 25.47 -9.38
C ASN A 244 -14.14 25.13 -9.54
N SER A 245 -13.78 24.39 -10.60
CA SER A 245 -12.40 23.93 -10.82
C SER A 245 -11.55 24.89 -11.65
N ASN A 246 -12.10 26.01 -12.11
CA ASN A 246 -11.41 27.04 -12.93
C ASN A 246 -10.64 26.44 -14.13
N LEU A 247 -11.23 25.50 -14.86
CA LEU A 247 -10.69 24.96 -16.09
C LEU A 247 -10.91 25.97 -17.24
N ASN A 248 -9.99 26.01 -18.20
CA ASN A 248 -10.27 26.69 -19.46
C ASN A 248 -11.10 25.80 -20.41
N SER A 249 -11.67 26.40 -21.45
CA SER A 249 -12.55 25.70 -22.39
C SER A 249 -11.92 24.44 -23.02
N SER A 250 -10.63 24.46 -23.34
CA SER A 250 -9.91 23.31 -23.89
C SER A 250 -9.79 22.17 -22.87
N GLN A 251 -9.51 22.50 -21.60
CA GLN A 251 -9.41 21.54 -20.51
C GLN A 251 -10.79 20.93 -20.18
N GLU A 252 -11.84 21.76 -20.15
CA GLU A 252 -13.21 21.29 -19.97
C GLU A 252 -13.63 20.33 -21.09
N THR A 253 -13.36 20.70 -22.33
CA THR A 253 -13.63 19.83 -23.49
C THR A 253 -12.91 18.49 -23.38
N ALA A 254 -11.66 18.47 -22.90
CA ALA A 254 -10.90 17.24 -22.70
C ALA A 254 -11.56 16.34 -21.64
N VAL A 255 -12.00 16.92 -20.50
CA VAL A 255 -12.68 16.17 -19.44
C VAL A 255 -14.00 15.60 -19.95
N TRP A 256 -14.85 16.42 -20.61
CA TRP A 256 -16.12 15.97 -21.18
C TRP A 256 -15.93 14.89 -22.24
N SER A 257 -14.94 15.01 -23.10
CA SER A 257 -14.61 13.96 -24.09
C SER A 257 -14.31 12.61 -23.43
N CYS A 258 -13.58 12.60 -22.32
CA CYS A 258 -13.28 11.38 -21.58
C CYS A 258 -14.53 10.80 -20.89
N ILE A 259 -15.40 11.66 -20.31
CA ILE A 259 -16.65 11.23 -19.68
C ILE A 259 -17.58 10.61 -20.72
N THR A 260 -17.81 11.29 -21.84
CA THR A 260 -18.66 10.78 -22.93
C THR A 260 -18.12 9.48 -23.52
N ALA A 261 -16.80 9.37 -23.70
CA ALA A 261 -16.19 8.14 -24.19
C ALA A 261 -16.41 6.96 -23.24
N ARG A 262 -16.45 7.20 -21.93
CA ARG A 262 -16.71 6.17 -20.91
C ARG A 262 -18.15 5.64 -20.96
N GLU A 263 -19.11 6.48 -21.33
CA GLU A 263 -20.53 6.07 -21.42
C GLU A 263 -20.78 5.08 -22.56
N CYS A 264 -19.87 5.01 -23.53
CA CYS A 264 -19.96 4.02 -24.59
C CYS A 264 -19.53 2.63 -24.11
N HIS A 265 -20.48 1.70 -23.99
CA HIS A 265 -20.22 0.30 -23.63
C HIS A 265 -20.00 -0.62 -24.84
N HIS A 266 -20.18 -0.11 -26.05
CA HIS A 266 -20.11 -0.88 -27.31
C HIS A 266 -18.71 -0.89 -27.91
N GLN A 267 -17.89 0.12 -27.57
CA GLN A 267 -16.54 0.27 -28.10
C GLN A 267 -15.57 0.67 -26.99
N GLU A 268 -14.42 0.02 -26.98
CA GLU A 268 -13.29 0.47 -26.15
C GLU A 268 -12.69 1.73 -26.77
N SER A 269 -12.41 2.75 -25.97
CA SER A 269 -11.84 4.02 -26.42
C SER A 269 -10.50 4.31 -25.79
N VAL A 270 -9.64 4.99 -26.55
CA VAL A 270 -8.36 5.54 -26.05
C VAL A 270 -8.36 7.03 -26.31
N ASN A 271 -8.24 7.82 -25.26
CA ASN A 271 -8.20 9.27 -25.33
C ASN A 271 -6.83 9.78 -24.92
N LEU A 272 -6.21 10.63 -25.73
CA LEU A 272 -4.95 11.26 -25.46
C LEU A 272 -5.15 12.73 -25.06
N ILE A 273 -4.80 13.09 -23.82
CA ILE A 273 -4.75 14.47 -23.36
C ILE A 273 -3.33 14.99 -23.58
N TRP A 274 -3.14 15.77 -24.65
CA TRP A 274 -1.85 16.33 -25.02
C TRP A 274 -1.76 17.82 -24.67
N GLY A 275 -0.55 18.29 -24.35
CA GLY A 275 -0.26 19.70 -24.11
C GLY A 275 1.19 19.93 -23.68
N PRO A 276 1.77 21.10 -23.99
CA PRO A 276 3.12 21.48 -23.53
C PRO A 276 3.27 21.48 -21.99
N PRO A 277 4.49 21.53 -21.46
CA PRO A 277 4.73 21.77 -20.06
C PRO A 277 4.01 23.06 -19.57
N GLY A 278 3.45 23.02 -18.36
CA GLY A 278 2.78 24.18 -17.76
C GLY A 278 1.31 24.41 -18.18
N THR A 279 0.75 23.69 -19.15
CA THR A 279 -0.63 23.86 -19.63
C THR A 279 -1.70 23.29 -18.70
N GLY A 280 -1.35 22.85 -17.50
CA GLY A 280 -2.32 22.37 -16.50
C GLY A 280 -2.82 20.94 -16.70
N LYS A 281 -2.10 20.06 -17.46
CA LYS A 281 -2.50 18.65 -17.65
C LYS A 281 -2.84 17.94 -16.35
N THR A 282 -2.01 18.08 -15.31
CA THR A 282 -2.24 17.47 -14.00
C THR A 282 -3.52 17.99 -13.33
N LYS A 283 -3.84 19.27 -13.53
CA LYS A 283 -5.10 19.87 -13.07
C LYS A 283 -6.29 19.25 -13.80
N THR A 284 -6.22 19.14 -15.12
CA THR A 284 -7.25 18.51 -15.95
C THR A 284 -7.49 17.05 -15.54
N VAL A 285 -6.42 16.27 -15.32
CA VAL A 285 -6.52 14.88 -14.84
C VAL A 285 -7.14 14.82 -13.44
N GLY A 286 -6.77 15.72 -12.53
CA GLY A 286 -7.38 15.79 -11.20
C GLY A 286 -8.88 16.04 -11.25
N CYS A 287 -9.33 16.96 -12.11
CA CYS A 287 -10.77 17.22 -12.34
C CYS A 287 -11.49 16.03 -13.00
N LEU A 288 -10.85 15.36 -13.97
CA LEU A 288 -11.39 14.16 -14.57
C LEU A 288 -11.58 13.04 -13.53
N LEU A 289 -10.60 12.79 -12.70
CA LEU A 289 -10.68 11.80 -11.62
C LEU A 289 -11.80 12.15 -10.63
N PHE A 290 -11.96 13.42 -10.30
CA PHE A 290 -13.05 13.89 -9.45
C PHE A 290 -14.42 13.64 -10.08
N ALA A 291 -14.61 13.92 -11.36
CA ALA A 291 -15.83 13.62 -12.08
C ALA A 291 -16.12 12.11 -12.09
N LEU A 292 -15.13 11.28 -12.42
CA LEU A 292 -15.26 9.83 -12.43
C LEU A 292 -15.58 9.26 -11.04
N TRP A 293 -14.99 9.82 -9.98
CA TRP A 293 -15.31 9.43 -8.60
C TRP A 293 -16.75 9.79 -8.22
N LYS A 294 -17.23 11.00 -8.56
CA LYS A 294 -18.63 11.40 -8.37
C LYS A 294 -19.59 10.46 -9.10
N MET A 295 -19.24 10.02 -10.30
CA MET A 295 -20.00 9.05 -11.09
C MET A 295 -19.85 7.60 -10.60
N LYS A 296 -19.15 7.36 -9.49
CA LYS A 296 -18.85 6.02 -8.94
C LYS A 296 -18.16 5.07 -9.93
N CYS A 297 -17.32 5.64 -10.80
CA CYS A 297 -16.54 4.85 -11.75
C CYS A 297 -15.36 4.18 -11.07
N CYS A 298 -15.13 2.90 -11.35
CA CYS A 298 -13.91 2.22 -10.98
C CYS A 298 -12.76 2.72 -11.87
N THR A 299 -11.78 3.41 -11.27
CA THR A 299 -10.71 4.09 -11.99
C THR A 299 -9.35 3.68 -11.44
N LEU A 300 -8.41 3.31 -12.33
CA LEU A 300 -7.01 3.07 -11.99
C LEU A 300 -6.15 4.17 -12.60
N THR A 301 -5.38 4.86 -11.76
CA THR A 301 -4.44 5.91 -12.20
C THR A 301 -3.01 5.48 -11.93
N CYS A 302 -2.19 5.47 -12.98
CA CYS A 302 -0.76 5.14 -12.91
C CYS A 302 0.08 6.31 -13.39
N ALA A 303 1.28 6.45 -12.83
CA ALA A 303 2.27 7.42 -13.28
C ALA A 303 3.68 6.82 -13.22
N PRO A 304 4.64 7.33 -14.03
CA PRO A 304 5.98 6.76 -14.09
C PRO A 304 6.81 6.99 -12.82
N THR A 305 6.43 7.96 -11.98
CA THR A 305 7.15 8.26 -10.73
C THR A 305 6.20 8.41 -9.55
N ASN A 306 6.70 8.10 -8.35
CA ASN A 306 5.98 8.30 -7.09
C ASN A 306 5.54 9.77 -6.91
N ASN A 307 6.40 10.72 -7.27
CA ASN A 307 6.08 12.15 -7.17
C ASN A 307 4.90 12.54 -8.08
N ALA A 308 4.82 11.98 -9.28
CA ALA A 308 3.71 12.24 -10.19
C ALA A 308 2.38 11.66 -9.65
N VAL A 309 2.41 10.46 -9.05
CA VAL A 309 1.24 9.89 -8.37
C VAL A 309 0.80 10.80 -7.23
N LEU A 310 1.72 11.23 -6.37
CA LEU A 310 1.42 12.10 -5.22
C LEU A 310 0.83 13.44 -5.66
N GLU A 311 1.37 14.05 -6.72
CA GLU A 311 0.91 15.34 -7.23
C GLU A 311 -0.53 15.24 -7.78
N VAL A 312 -0.83 14.21 -8.58
CA VAL A 312 -2.19 13.95 -9.07
C VAL A 312 -3.13 13.69 -7.89
N SER A 313 -2.71 12.83 -6.94
CA SER A 313 -3.51 12.49 -5.76
C SER A 313 -3.83 13.71 -4.90
N LYS A 314 -2.88 14.61 -4.65
CA LYS A 314 -3.12 15.85 -3.91
C LYS A 314 -4.19 16.72 -4.56
N ARG A 315 -4.07 16.95 -5.87
CA ARG A 315 -5.05 17.75 -6.62
C ARG A 315 -6.43 17.12 -6.60
N PHE A 316 -6.50 15.82 -6.74
CA PHE A 316 -7.74 15.08 -6.64
C PHE A 316 -8.35 15.19 -5.23
N MET A 317 -7.54 14.94 -4.18
CA MET A 317 -8.00 15.01 -2.79
C MET A 317 -8.48 16.40 -2.39
N SER A 318 -7.86 17.48 -2.87
CA SER A 318 -8.34 18.83 -2.59
C SER A 318 -9.75 19.11 -3.13
N LEU A 319 -10.12 18.50 -4.26
CA LEU A 319 -11.49 18.59 -4.80
C LEU A 319 -12.46 17.70 -4.00
N VAL A 320 -12.02 16.50 -3.63
CA VAL A 320 -12.85 15.54 -2.89
C VAL A 320 -13.19 16.09 -1.50
N THR A 321 -12.20 16.54 -0.72
CA THR A 321 -12.42 17.04 0.64
C THR A 321 -13.36 18.22 0.68
N GLY A 322 -13.30 19.11 -0.30
CA GLY A 322 -14.23 20.25 -0.43
C GLY A 322 -15.66 19.85 -0.84
N SER A 323 -15.89 18.59 -1.25
CA SER A 323 -17.18 18.12 -1.76
C SER A 323 -17.84 17.02 -0.92
N LEU A 324 -17.24 16.65 0.22
CA LEU A 324 -17.82 15.66 1.13
C LEU A 324 -19.00 16.29 1.89
N GLU A 325 -20.16 15.62 1.83
CA GLU A 325 -21.39 16.08 2.51
C GLU A 325 -21.47 15.60 3.97
N TYR A 326 -20.80 14.48 4.27
CA TYR A 326 -20.91 13.80 5.55
C TYR A 326 -19.53 13.49 6.13
N ASP A 327 -18.94 14.48 6.79
CA ASP A 327 -17.59 14.37 7.41
C ASP A 327 -16.59 13.74 6.42
N THR A 328 -16.02 12.61 6.77
CA THR A 328 -15.04 11.88 5.95
C THR A 328 -15.64 10.69 5.16
N TYR A 329 -16.97 10.53 5.19
CA TYR A 329 -17.65 9.45 4.48
C TYR A 329 -17.46 9.57 2.96
N GLY A 330 -17.01 8.51 2.34
CA GLY A 330 -16.69 8.44 0.91
C GLY A 330 -15.19 8.41 0.61
N LEU A 331 -14.31 8.76 1.57
CA LEU A 331 -12.87 8.59 1.42
C LEU A 331 -12.47 7.13 1.26
N GLY A 332 -13.28 6.20 1.78
CA GLY A 332 -13.09 4.76 1.64
C GLY A 332 -13.06 4.26 0.19
N ASP A 333 -13.67 4.99 -0.74
CA ASP A 333 -13.66 4.66 -2.18
C ASP A 333 -12.34 5.03 -2.87
N ILE A 334 -11.43 5.75 -2.20
CA ILE A 334 -10.17 6.24 -2.75
C ILE A 334 -9.01 5.48 -2.10
N VAL A 335 -8.11 4.94 -2.92
CA VAL A 335 -6.92 4.23 -2.44
C VAL A 335 -5.68 4.73 -3.15
N VAL A 336 -4.70 5.19 -2.39
CA VAL A 336 -3.33 5.43 -2.84
C VAL A 336 -2.45 4.28 -2.35
N PHE A 337 -1.69 3.66 -3.24
CA PHE A 337 -0.81 2.56 -2.86
C PHE A 337 0.57 2.69 -3.52
N GLY A 338 1.57 2.13 -2.85
CA GLY A 338 2.96 2.19 -3.24
C GLY A 338 3.87 1.86 -2.07
N ASN A 339 5.16 2.09 -2.19
CA ASN A 339 6.08 1.97 -1.07
C ASN A 339 6.06 3.27 -0.24
N GLY A 340 5.47 3.23 0.95
CA GLY A 340 5.27 4.41 1.81
C GLY A 340 6.56 5.14 2.17
N LYS A 341 7.65 4.40 2.44
CA LYS A 341 8.97 4.96 2.75
C LYS A 341 9.55 5.72 1.56
N ARG A 342 9.50 5.14 0.35
CA ARG A 342 9.98 5.79 -0.89
C ARG A 342 9.12 6.99 -1.31
N MET A 343 7.82 6.91 -1.05
CA MET A 343 6.88 8.01 -1.31
C MET A 343 6.94 9.10 -0.24
N LYS A 344 7.59 8.83 0.91
CA LYS A 344 7.63 9.74 2.08
C LYS A 344 6.22 10.17 2.50
N ILE A 345 5.29 9.22 2.52
CA ILE A 345 3.86 9.47 2.69
C ILE A 345 3.53 10.16 4.01
N ASP A 346 4.34 9.97 5.04
CA ASP A 346 4.18 10.61 6.35
C ASP A 346 4.25 12.14 6.30
N GLY A 347 4.88 12.70 5.25
CA GLY A 347 4.89 14.13 4.97
C GLY A 347 3.58 14.68 4.38
N PHE A 348 2.59 13.83 4.08
CA PHE A 348 1.34 14.18 3.39
C PHE A 348 0.13 13.70 4.18
N GLN A 349 -0.26 14.46 5.19
CA GLN A 349 -1.33 14.09 6.12
C GLN A 349 -2.65 13.76 5.42
N GLU A 350 -3.04 14.51 4.39
CA GLU A 350 -4.27 14.27 3.62
C GLU A 350 -4.23 12.94 2.84
N LEU A 351 -3.08 12.58 2.27
CA LEU A 351 -2.91 11.34 1.53
C LEU A 351 -2.72 10.14 2.45
N SER A 352 -2.23 10.35 3.67
CA SER A 352 -2.05 9.30 4.66
C SER A 352 -3.38 8.57 4.99
N GLN A 353 -4.50 9.29 5.00
CA GLN A 353 -5.84 8.72 5.25
C GLN A 353 -6.29 7.76 4.14
N VAL A 354 -5.87 7.99 2.91
CA VAL A 354 -6.24 7.15 1.75
C VAL A 354 -5.12 6.20 1.32
N PHE A 355 -4.00 6.20 2.05
CA PHE A 355 -2.88 5.30 1.78
C PHE A 355 -3.17 3.89 2.28
N LEU A 356 -2.96 2.88 1.42
CA LEU A 356 -3.41 1.50 1.65
C LEU A 356 -2.86 0.91 2.96
N GLU A 357 -1.55 1.01 3.22
CA GLU A 357 -0.92 0.43 4.42
C GLU A 357 -1.51 1.02 5.70
N ASN A 358 -1.68 2.34 5.76
CA ASN A 358 -2.27 3.03 6.91
C ASN A 358 -3.73 2.63 7.10
N ARG A 359 -4.50 2.56 6.01
CA ARG A 359 -5.89 2.10 6.04
C ARG A 359 -6.04 0.70 6.57
N VAL A 360 -5.20 -0.24 6.09
CA VAL A 360 -5.21 -1.64 6.56
C VAL A 360 -4.92 -1.71 8.05
N SER A 361 -3.91 -0.96 8.54
CA SER A 361 -3.57 -0.91 9.96
C SER A 361 -4.74 -0.38 10.79
N VAL A 362 -5.31 0.76 10.41
CA VAL A 362 -6.46 1.38 11.12
C VAL A 362 -7.67 0.46 11.15
N LEU A 363 -8.01 -0.17 10.03
CA LEU A 363 -9.15 -1.10 9.97
C LEU A 363 -8.89 -2.38 10.75
N ALA A 364 -7.66 -2.91 10.77
CA ALA A 364 -7.29 -4.06 11.58
C ALA A 364 -7.49 -3.78 13.07
N ASP A 365 -7.08 -2.61 13.54
CA ASP A 365 -7.30 -2.18 14.94
C ASP A 365 -8.78 -2.02 15.25
N CYS A 366 -9.56 -1.40 14.36
CA CYS A 366 -11.00 -1.21 14.53
C CYS A 366 -11.77 -2.54 14.58
N LEU A 367 -11.37 -3.51 13.75
CA LEU A 367 -12.07 -4.80 13.60
C LEU A 367 -11.53 -5.90 14.52
N SER A 368 -10.49 -5.62 15.31
CA SER A 368 -9.90 -6.59 16.26
C SER A 368 -10.95 -7.16 17.20
N PRO A 369 -11.03 -8.50 17.35
CA PRO A 369 -12.03 -9.14 18.22
C PRO A 369 -11.92 -8.73 19.68
N THR A 370 -10.70 -8.52 20.17
CA THR A 370 -10.40 -8.27 21.59
C THR A 370 -10.29 -6.79 21.94
N THR A 371 -9.84 -5.96 21.02
CA THR A 371 -9.53 -4.53 21.26
C THR A 371 -10.34 -3.58 20.39
N GLY A 372 -11.04 -4.07 19.38
CA GLY A 372 -11.78 -3.27 18.42
C GLY A 372 -13.07 -2.66 18.96
N TRP A 373 -13.79 -1.98 18.08
CA TRP A 373 -14.97 -1.20 18.42
C TRP A 373 -16.06 -1.99 19.18
N ARG A 374 -16.30 -3.27 18.83
CA ARG A 374 -17.26 -4.13 19.54
C ARG A 374 -16.87 -4.33 20.99
N SER A 375 -15.60 -4.64 21.22
CA SER A 375 -15.07 -4.81 22.58
C SER A 375 -15.22 -3.52 23.38
N LYS A 376 -14.93 -2.35 22.77
CA LYS A 376 -15.09 -1.05 23.46
C LYS A 376 -16.53 -0.71 23.77
N ALA A 377 -17.46 -1.02 22.85
CA ALA A 377 -18.89 -0.86 23.09
C ALA A 377 -19.37 -1.74 24.24
N VAL A 378 -18.99 -3.02 24.28
CA VAL A 378 -19.33 -3.94 25.35
C VAL A 378 -18.76 -3.47 26.70
N GLN A 379 -17.50 -3.04 26.74
CA GLN A 379 -16.87 -2.49 27.94
C GLN A 379 -17.59 -1.24 28.44
N MET A 380 -18.01 -0.34 27.54
CA MET A 380 -18.79 0.85 27.90
C MET A 380 -20.15 0.50 28.48
N ILE A 381 -20.87 -0.44 27.85
CA ILE A 381 -22.14 -0.95 28.32
C ILE A 381 -22.00 -1.58 29.71
N TYR A 382 -20.95 -2.36 29.92
CA TYR A 382 -20.68 -2.99 31.22
C TYR A 382 -20.41 -1.93 32.31
N LEU A 383 -19.60 -0.93 32.02
CA LEU A 383 -19.27 0.17 32.93
C LEU A 383 -20.51 0.95 33.34
N LEU A 384 -21.43 1.20 32.39
CA LEU A 384 -22.70 1.92 32.67
C LEU A 384 -23.73 1.08 33.42
N LYS A 385 -23.80 -0.23 33.12
CA LYS A 385 -24.79 -1.13 33.78
C LYS A 385 -24.38 -1.61 35.18
N PHE A 386 -23.07 -1.81 35.38
CA PHE A 386 -22.53 -2.43 36.57
C PHE A 386 -21.36 -1.62 37.15
N PRO A 387 -21.55 -0.32 37.48
CA PRO A 387 -20.47 0.57 37.89
C PRO A 387 -19.74 0.10 39.14
N GLU A 388 -20.47 -0.42 40.15
CA GLU A 388 -19.88 -0.92 41.39
C GLU A 388 -19.04 -2.19 41.16
N ALA A 389 -19.50 -3.12 40.31
CA ALA A 389 -18.75 -4.32 39.97
C ALA A 389 -17.47 -3.98 39.22
N ALA A 390 -17.55 -3.01 38.29
CA ALA A 390 -16.39 -2.51 37.54
C ALA A 390 -15.35 -1.86 38.50
N TYR A 391 -15.84 -1.08 39.49
CA TYR A 391 -14.96 -0.45 40.47
C TYR A 391 -14.32 -1.48 41.43
N ARG A 392 -15.04 -2.49 41.88
CA ARG A 392 -14.49 -3.60 42.69
C ARG A 392 -13.40 -4.35 41.91
N SER A 393 -13.62 -4.64 40.63
CA SER A 393 -12.60 -5.27 39.79
C SER A 393 -11.34 -4.43 39.68
N TYR A 394 -11.47 -3.10 39.56
CA TYR A 394 -10.35 -2.16 39.58
C TYR A 394 -9.58 -2.20 40.92
N LEU A 395 -10.28 -2.23 42.05
CA LEU A 395 -9.64 -2.32 43.37
C LEU A 395 -8.86 -3.62 43.55
N ASN A 396 -9.45 -4.77 43.19
CA ASN A 396 -8.77 -6.08 43.23
C ASN A 396 -7.52 -6.10 42.34
N GLU A 397 -7.55 -5.41 41.19
CA GLU A 397 -6.37 -5.31 40.29
C GLU A 397 -5.25 -4.49 40.92
N ILE A 398 -5.57 -3.43 41.68
CA ILE A 398 -4.55 -2.66 42.42
C ILE A 398 -3.94 -3.53 43.51
N GLU A 399 -4.76 -4.20 44.33
CA GLU A 399 -4.30 -5.05 45.43
C GLU A 399 -3.38 -6.18 44.94
N THR A 400 -3.72 -6.81 43.80
CA THR A 400 -2.86 -7.85 43.21
C THR A 400 -1.53 -7.31 42.68
N ARG A 401 -1.50 -6.11 42.15
CA ARG A 401 -0.26 -5.44 41.69
C ARG A 401 0.63 -5.00 42.85
N ASP A 402 0.06 -4.47 43.91
CA ASP A 402 0.78 -4.10 45.14
C ASP A 402 1.43 -5.31 45.79
N ALA A 403 0.72 -6.48 45.77
CA ALA A 403 1.26 -7.75 46.26
C ALA A 403 2.45 -8.27 45.45
N MET A 404 2.59 -7.89 44.18
CA MET A 404 3.69 -8.27 43.28
C MET A 404 4.92 -7.34 43.33
N LYS A 405 4.99 -6.38 44.27
CA LYS A 405 6.15 -5.48 44.50
C LYS A 405 6.54 -4.57 43.32
N GLU A 406 5.63 -4.16 42.48
CA GLU A 406 5.89 -3.04 41.59
C GLU A 406 5.66 -1.73 42.36
N GLN A 407 6.76 -1.11 42.80
CA GLN A 407 6.80 0.17 43.52
C GLN A 407 6.39 1.33 42.60
N VAL A 408 5.14 1.43 42.23
CA VAL A 408 4.52 2.66 41.77
C VAL A 408 3.25 2.86 42.59
N ILE A 409 3.35 3.67 43.65
CA ILE A 409 2.18 4.13 44.43
C ILE A 409 1.31 4.95 43.48
N LYS A 410 0.43 4.30 42.70
CA LYS A 410 -0.62 4.98 41.96
C LYS A 410 -1.72 5.30 42.95
N LYS A 411 -1.98 6.59 43.15
CA LYS A 411 -3.09 7.08 43.97
C LYS A 411 -4.39 6.37 43.55
N GLN A 412 -5.02 5.67 44.50
CA GLN A 412 -6.30 5.00 44.31
C GLN A 412 -7.34 6.06 43.89
N LEU A 413 -8.04 5.82 42.80
CA LEU A 413 -9.10 6.72 42.33
C LEU A 413 -10.36 6.50 43.15
N SER A 414 -11.11 7.55 43.45
CA SER A 414 -12.49 7.42 43.94
C SER A 414 -13.36 6.76 42.87
N ILE A 415 -14.50 6.18 43.29
CA ILE A 415 -15.44 5.56 42.33
C ILE A 415 -15.87 6.55 41.24
N LYS A 416 -16.11 7.80 41.59
CA LYS A 416 -16.47 8.87 40.67
C LYS A 416 -15.35 9.14 39.66
N GLU A 417 -14.10 9.32 40.12
CA GLU A 417 -12.96 9.54 39.23
C GLU A 417 -12.70 8.34 38.31
N PHE A 418 -12.85 7.12 38.86
CA PHE A 418 -12.71 5.88 38.09
C PHE A 418 -13.74 5.81 36.95
N LEU A 419 -15.03 6.01 37.28
CA LEU A 419 -16.12 5.96 36.28
C LEU A 419 -15.98 7.05 35.24
N THR A 420 -15.67 8.30 35.62
CA THR A 420 -15.48 9.41 34.70
C THR A 420 -14.31 9.18 33.78
N LYS A 421 -13.15 8.75 34.31
CA LYS A 421 -11.96 8.48 33.52
C LYS A 421 -12.13 7.27 32.61
N GLY A 422 -12.75 6.19 33.13
CA GLY A 422 -13.05 4.98 32.38
C GLY A 422 -13.99 5.26 31.22
N PHE A 423 -15.10 5.95 31.48
CA PHE A 423 -16.07 6.32 30.45
C PHE A 423 -15.45 7.21 29.38
N ASN A 424 -14.76 8.30 29.76
CA ASN A 424 -14.11 9.21 28.80
C ASN A 424 -13.08 8.49 27.92
N GLY A 425 -12.30 7.58 28.50
CA GLY A 425 -11.33 6.78 27.74
C GLY A 425 -11.99 5.84 26.73
N LEU A 426 -13.10 5.18 27.13
CA LEU A 426 -13.86 4.30 26.24
C LEU A 426 -14.64 5.10 25.19
N ALA A 427 -15.26 6.21 25.55
CA ALA A 427 -15.99 7.10 24.65
C ALA A 427 -15.10 7.61 23.53
N LYS A 428 -13.92 8.14 23.87
CA LYS A 428 -12.95 8.59 22.88
C LYS A 428 -12.56 7.48 21.91
N LYS A 429 -12.15 6.33 22.45
CA LYS A 429 -11.72 5.19 21.61
C LYS A 429 -12.85 4.68 20.71
N LEU A 430 -14.06 4.54 21.24
CA LEU A 430 -15.22 4.08 20.46
C LEU A 430 -15.58 5.07 19.35
N THR A 431 -15.63 6.36 19.66
CA THR A 431 -15.88 7.43 18.69
C THR A 431 -14.85 7.42 17.56
N ASP A 432 -13.55 7.34 17.90
CA ASP A 432 -12.47 7.30 16.92
C ASP A 432 -12.58 6.04 16.03
N MET A 433 -12.86 4.86 16.61
CA MET A 433 -13.01 3.64 15.84
C MET A 433 -14.25 3.65 14.93
N VAL A 434 -15.39 4.14 15.40
CA VAL A 434 -16.60 4.25 14.58
C VAL A 434 -16.40 5.23 13.44
N ARG A 435 -15.74 6.37 13.69
CA ARG A 435 -15.35 7.32 12.64
C ARG A 435 -14.43 6.67 11.61
N ASN A 436 -13.40 5.96 12.06
CA ASN A 436 -12.45 5.25 11.19
C ASN A 436 -13.16 4.21 10.31
N LEU A 437 -14.18 3.52 10.81
CA LEU A 437 -14.93 2.55 10.01
C LEU A 437 -15.62 3.21 8.80
N TYR A 438 -16.40 4.27 8.99
CA TYR A 438 -17.07 4.91 7.85
C TYR A 438 -16.14 5.75 6.98
N THR A 439 -14.99 6.18 7.49
CA THR A 439 -13.95 6.88 6.73
C THR A 439 -13.21 5.95 5.79
N HIS A 440 -12.80 4.78 6.30
CA HIS A 440 -11.85 3.91 5.61
C HIS A 440 -12.50 2.75 4.87
N MET A 441 -13.75 2.38 5.19
CA MET A 441 -14.46 1.35 4.42
C MET A 441 -15.11 1.93 3.17
N PRO A 442 -15.05 1.22 2.02
CA PRO A 442 -15.74 1.65 0.80
C PRO A 442 -17.23 1.83 1.00
N THR A 443 -17.83 2.77 0.26
CA THR A 443 -19.29 3.03 0.31
C THR A 443 -20.13 1.85 -0.18
N SER A 444 -19.52 0.89 -0.88
CA SER A 444 -20.15 -0.39 -1.24
C SER A 444 -20.38 -1.31 -0.04
N PHE A 445 -19.57 -1.18 1.03
CA PHE A 445 -19.71 -1.94 2.27
C PHE A 445 -20.48 -1.17 3.35
N VAL A 446 -20.23 0.13 3.48
CA VAL A 446 -20.90 1.01 4.44
C VAL A 446 -21.82 1.94 3.66
N SER A 447 -23.11 1.62 3.62
CA SER A 447 -24.11 2.48 2.98
C SER A 447 -24.24 3.81 3.72
N LEU A 448 -24.73 4.86 3.04
CA LEU A 448 -25.00 6.17 3.65
C LEU A 448 -25.94 6.07 4.85
N LYS A 449 -26.96 5.20 4.80
CA LYS A 449 -27.87 4.95 5.91
C LYS A 449 -27.09 4.44 7.13
N LEU A 450 -26.20 3.46 6.95
CA LEU A 450 -25.38 2.92 8.00
C LEU A 450 -24.39 3.96 8.54
N ALA A 451 -23.76 4.75 7.68
CA ALA A 451 -22.86 5.83 8.08
C ALA A 451 -23.60 6.86 8.95
N ARG A 452 -24.79 7.28 8.58
CA ARG A 452 -25.65 8.18 9.41
C ARG A 452 -25.96 7.58 10.76
N THR A 453 -26.28 6.28 10.84
CA THR A 453 -26.48 5.58 12.11
C THR A 453 -25.20 5.59 12.96
N MET A 454 -24.03 5.37 12.34
CA MET A 454 -22.74 5.46 13.04
C MET A 454 -22.47 6.87 13.59
N MET A 455 -22.81 7.91 12.84
CA MET A 455 -22.70 9.32 13.30
C MET A 455 -23.66 9.59 14.47
N THR A 456 -24.87 9.04 14.43
CA THR A 456 -25.83 9.12 15.55
C THR A 456 -25.27 8.46 16.80
N VAL A 457 -24.61 7.30 16.67
CA VAL A 457 -23.92 6.63 17.82
C VAL A 457 -22.85 7.57 18.41
N ILE A 458 -22.05 8.22 17.58
CA ILE A 458 -21.05 9.20 18.05
C ILE A 458 -21.71 10.33 18.84
N SER A 459 -22.78 10.90 18.30
CA SER A 459 -23.52 12.00 18.96
C SER A 459 -24.13 11.57 20.31
N LEU A 460 -24.69 10.34 20.37
CA LEU A 460 -25.22 9.77 21.61
C LEU A 460 -24.11 9.56 22.66
N VAL A 461 -22.98 9.03 22.28
CA VAL A 461 -21.82 8.87 23.19
C VAL A 461 -21.35 10.21 23.72
N GLN A 462 -21.35 11.25 22.90
CA GLN A 462 -21.01 12.62 23.32
C GLN A 462 -22.06 13.20 24.29
N SER A 463 -23.35 13.05 24.00
CA SER A 463 -24.44 13.51 24.89
C SER A 463 -24.39 12.84 26.26
N ILE A 464 -24.16 11.53 26.30
CA ILE A 464 -23.99 10.81 27.56
C ILE A 464 -22.77 11.32 28.32
N ARG A 465 -21.65 11.55 27.65
CA ARG A 465 -20.47 12.12 28.26
C ARG A 465 -20.74 13.47 28.90
N ASP A 466 -21.46 14.35 28.20
CA ASP A 466 -21.76 15.68 28.69
C ASP A 466 -22.75 15.63 29.88
N SER A 467 -23.71 14.69 29.86
CA SER A 467 -24.65 14.46 30.97
C SER A 467 -23.99 13.82 32.21
N VAL A 468 -23.03 12.92 32.02
CA VAL A 468 -22.31 12.25 33.12
C VAL A 468 -21.29 13.19 33.80
N ILE A 469 -20.73 14.15 33.08
CA ILE A 469 -19.68 15.06 33.60
C ILE A 469 -20.26 16.28 34.31
N GLN A 470 -21.39 16.87 33.83
CA GLN A 470 -21.95 18.10 34.37
C GLN A 470 -22.64 17.96 35.76
N PRO A 471 -23.45 16.92 36.09
CA PRO A 471 -24.14 16.85 37.37
C PRO A 471 -23.23 16.65 38.58
N PHE A 472 -21.99 16.21 38.36
CA PHE A 472 -21.06 15.94 39.48
C PHE A 472 -20.37 17.17 40.05
N SER A 473 -20.61 18.35 39.49
CA SER A 473 -20.06 19.61 40.01
C SER A 473 -20.94 20.26 41.12
N VAL A 474 -22.18 19.81 41.33
CA VAL A 474 -23.10 20.36 42.34
C VAL A 474 -23.80 19.27 43.13
N SER A 475 -23.47 19.22 44.43
CA SER A 475 -24.13 18.52 45.54
C SER A 475 -24.17 17.00 45.57
N GLU A 476 -23.74 16.49 46.71
CA GLU A 476 -23.97 15.16 47.27
C GLU A 476 -25.47 14.85 47.29
N GLN A 477 -25.82 13.65 46.83
CA GLN A 477 -27.17 13.07 46.81
C GLN A 477 -28.04 13.49 45.61
N THR A 478 -27.87 12.81 44.50
CA THR A 478 -28.96 12.58 43.55
C THR A 478 -28.81 11.17 42.96
N GLU A 479 -29.80 10.33 43.22
CA GLU A 479 -30.04 9.09 42.50
C GLU A 479 -30.02 9.37 41.01
N ILE A 480 -29.27 8.54 40.28
CA ILE A 480 -29.28 8.53 38.82
C ILE A 480 -30.71 8.30 38.37
N THR A 481 -31.39 9.33 37.90
CA THR A 481 -32.81 9.27 37.57
C THR A 481 -33.04 8.37 36.36
N PHE A 482 -34.19 7.73 36.34
CA PHE A 482 -34.66 6.75 35.34
C PHE A 482 -34.61 7.29 33.88
N THR A 483 -34.60 8.61 33.70
CA THR A 483 -34.48 9.32 32.41
C THR A 483 -33.09 9.16 31.80
N GLU A 484 -32.02 9.15 32.58
CA GLU A 484 -30.64 8.90 32.13
C GLU A 484 -30.46 7.43 31.76
N PHE A 485 -31.21 6.53 32.37
CA PHE A 485 -31.24 5.12 32.02
C PHE A 485 -31.93 4.85 30.66
N MET A 486 -32.89 5.68 30.25
CA MET A 486 -33.55 5.57 28.94
C MET A 486 -32.65 5.99 27.77
N VAL A 487 -31.78 6.99 27.96
CA VAL A 487 -30.78 7.35 26.99
C VAL A 487 -29.79 6.18 26.75
N THR A 488 -29.41 5.47 27.80
CA THR A 488 -28.58 4.25 27.66
C THR A 488 -29.30 3.12 26.94
N LYS A 489 -30.64 3.02 27.05
CA LYS A 489 -31.45 1.99 26.37
C LYS A 489 -31.52 2.25 24.86
N ASP A 490 -31.71 3.50 24.43
CA ASP A 490 -31.69 3.88 23.02
C ASP A 490 -30.29 3.72 22.41
N PHE A 491 -29.24 4.04 23.14
CA PHE A 491 -27.86 3.76 22.74
C PHE A 491 -27.64 2.26 22.56
N LEU A 492 -28.08 1.44 23.50
CA LEU A 492 -27.97 -0.01 23.43
C LEU A 492 -28.77 -0.61 22.26
N GLN A 493 -29.93 -0.05 21.94
CA GLN A 493 -30.75 -0.47 20.81
C GLN A 493 -30.09 -0.08 19.50
N THR A 494 -29.60 1.15 19.38
CA THR A 494 -28.89 1.66 18.19
C THR A 494 -27.59 0.89 17.94
N VAL A 495 -26.81 0.59 19.01
CA VAL A 495 -25.60 -0.23 18.89
C VAL A 495 -25.94 -1.66 18.49
N LYS A 496 -27.03 -2.25 19.00
CA LYS A 496 -27.50 -3.58 18.58
C LYS A 496 -27.92 -3.58 17.11
N GLU A 497 -28.62 -2.57 16.61
CA GLU A 497 -29.01 -2.47 15.21
C GLU A 497 -27.82 -2.38 14.28
N VAL A 498 -26.79 -1.58 14.62
CA VAL A 498 -25.51 -1.54 13.90
C VAL A 498 -24.81 -2.90 13.91
N LEU A 499 -24.86 -3.63 15.03
CA LEU A 499 -24.27 -4.96 15.17
C LEU A 499 -25.02 -6.03 14.36
N LEU A 500 -26.36 -5.98 14.34
CA LEU A 500 -27.20 -6.97 13.66
C LEU A 500 -27.13 -6.84 12.12
N VAL A 501 -27.04 -5.62 11.59
CA VAL A 501 -26.91 -5.39 10.14
C VAL A 501 -25.59 -5.99 9.58
N GLN A 502 -24.54 -6.07 10.39
CA GLN A 502 -23.29 -6.73 9.99
C GLN A 502 -23.35 -8.26 10.09
N ALA A 503 -24.09 -8.81 11.05
CA ALA A 503 -24.21 -10.26 11.22
C ALA A 503 -24.96 -10.93 10.05
N HIS A 504 -25.93 -10.27 9.46
CA HIS A 504 -26.70 -10.80 8.31
C HIS A 504 -25.97 -10.71 6.95
N LYS A 505 -24.90 -9.91 6.81
CA LYS A 505 -24.10 -9.83 5.58
C LYS A 505 -22.94 -10.82 5.50
N HIS A 506 -22.61 -11.50 6.59
CA HIS A 506 -21.53 -12.52 6.61
C HIS A 506 -22.03 -13.96 6.47
N THR A 507 -23.32 -14.16 6.17
CA THR A 507 -23.94 -15.46 5.90
C THR A 507 -24.42 -15.61 4.45
N LEU A 508 -23.81 -14.86 3.53
CA LEU A 508 -23.97 -15.04 2.08
C LEU A 508 -22.62 -15.21 1.42
#